data_19c16a459eee2a7345cf9bbb8cb4cbf3
#
_entry.id   19c16a459eee2a7345cf9bbb8cb4cbf3
#
_cell.length_a   1.000
_cell.length_b   1.000
_cell.length_c   1.000
_cell.angle_alpha   90.00
_cell.angle_beta   90.00
_cell.angle_gamma   90.00
#
_symmetry.space_group_name_H-M   'P 1'
#
loop_
_entity.id
_entity.type
_entity.pdbx_description
1 polymer ?
#
loop_
_entity_poly.entity_id
_entity_poly.type
_entity_poly.pdbx_seq_one_letter_code
_entity_poly.pdbx_strand_id
1 'polypeptide(L)'
;MEIAPHHAWKKLSALMLTLALILTLLPAALAVDLNVDVGFYFKQSRGGTCTLASAAMMLRRRAYFDGLDGWVDVTENSIKSTAWSGGLSHSFTYNAMHVGYATLPSGKAAKTEALVQILAEHPEGIVLYDRRQPHAVLLTDYTDGVFYCSDPANGVSAGRVPLSSASISISGASCYWYITSDANDDGTGLEELEAAVAAEETEAAAEAAPAPTEETASSDTASDIWSWLDGMFQ
;
A
#
# COMPACT_ATOMS: atom_id res chain seq x y z
N MET A 1 20.90 -1.31 60.44
CA MET A 1 19.89 -0.50 59.77
C MET A 1 20.62 0.47 58.86
N GLU A 2 20.77 0.20 57.60
CA GLU A 2 21.50 1.05 56.63
C GLU A 2 21.22 0.61 55.21
N ILE A 3 20.54 1.29 54.59
CA ILE A 3 20.37 2.22 53.48
C ILE A 3 21.40 2.00 52.38
N ALA A 4 20.98 1.35 51.31
CA ALA A 4 21.68 1.38 50.05
C ALA A 4 20.68 1.71 48.89
N PRO A 5 20.39 3.01 48.63
CA PRO A 5 19.68 3.37 47.42
C PRO A 5 20.54 4.11 46.36
N HIS A 6 21.79 4.46 46.61
CA HIS A 6 22.56 5.33 45.70
C HIS A 6 22.97 4.67 44.37
N HIS A 7 23.09 3.36 44.30
CA HIS A 7 23.50 2.68 43.07
C HIS A 7 22.35 2.52 42.05
N ALA A 8 21.11 2.42 42.51
CA ALA A 8 19.97 2.29 41.63
C ALA A 8 19.66 3.59 40.86
N TRP A 9 19.81 4.72 41.52
CA TRP A 9 19.59 6.03 40.90
C TRP A 9 20.63 6.36 39.83
N LYS A 10 21.90 5.99 40.03
CA LYS A 10 22.97 6.19 39.03
C LYS A 10 22.71 5.34 37.77
N LYS A 11 22.19 4.13 37.91
CA LYS A 11 21.82 3.29 36.77
C LYS A 11 20.60 3.81 36.02
N LEU A 12 19.62 4.34 36.75
CA LEU A 12 18.42 4.94 36.16
C LEU A 12 18.73 6.21 35.40
N SER A 13 19.59 7.09 35.95
CA SER A 13 19.99 8.30 35.25
C SER A 13 20.88 8.04 34.04
N ALA A 14 21.74 7.02 34.06
CA ALA A 14 22.51 6.61 32.91
C ALA A 14 21.60 6.02 31.79
N LEU A 15 20.58 5.23 32.15
CA LEU A 15 19.62 4.68 31.18
C LEU A 15 18.78 5.79 30.54
N MET A 16 18.34 6.77 31.32
CA MET A 16 17.59 7.92 30.78
C MET A 16 18.45 8.81 29.88
N LEU A 17 19.75 8.96 30.21
CA LEU A 17 20.67 9.75 29.40
C LEU A 17 20.95 9.05 28.06
N THR A 18 21.14 7.74 28.07
CA THR A 18 21.33 6.96 26.83
C THR A 18 20.07 6.93 25.97
N LEU A 19 18.87 6.82 26.58
CA LEU A 19 17.62 6.89 25.85
C LEU A 19 17.39 8.27 25.22
N ALA A 20 17.69 9.35 25.97
CA ALA A 20 17.63 10.70 25.45
C ALA A 20 18.64 10.92 24.30
N LEU A 21 19.84 10.37 24.41
CA LEU A 21 20.87 10.45 23.37
C LEU A 21 20.48 9.66 22.12
N ILE A 22 19.85 8.51 22.27
CA ILE A 22 19.33 7.70 21.15
C ILE A 22 18.17 8.44 20.47
N LEU A 23 17.28 9.09 21.22
CA LEU A 23 16.21 9.90 20.64
C LEU A 23 16.72 11.14 19.90
N THR A 24 17.85 11.72 20.32
CA THR A 24 18.46 12.88 19.63
C THR A 24 19.34 12.47 18.45
N LEU A 25 19.78 11.20 18.39
CA LEU A 25 20.56 10.63 17.30
C LEU A 25 19.67 9.89 16.28
N LEU A 26 18.36 9.73 16.55
CA LEU A 26 17.44 9.47 15.46
C LEU A 26 17.68 10.61 14.45
N PRO A 27 18.16 10.32 13.22
CA PRO A 27 18.16 11.33 12.20
C PRO A 27 16.74 11.90 12.26
N ALA A 28 16.61 13.21 12.46
CA ALA A 28 15.39 13.87 12.07
C ALA A 28 15.23 13.37 10.64
N ALA A 29 14.39 12.37 10.44
CA ALA A 29 13.94 12.00 9.12
C ALA A 29 13.58 13.36 8.57
N LEU A 30 14.38 13.84 7.61
CA LEU A 30 14.15 15.12 7.00
C LEU A 30 12.70 15.03 6.61
N ALA A 31 11.84 15.66 7.40
CA ALA A 31 10.46 15.85 7.00
C ALA A 31 10.62 16.71 5.75
N VAL A 32 10.86 16.06 4.64
CA VAL A 32 10.77 16.69 3.34
C VAL A 32 9.41 17.33 3.41
N ASP A 33 9.37 18.64 3.39
CA ASP A 33 8.11 19.36 3.33
C ASP A 33 7.48 18.91 1.99
N LEU A 34 6.69 17.84 2.05
CA LEU A 34 6.03 17.24 0.90
C LEU A 34 5.03 18.21 0.25
N ASN A 35 4.84 19.37 0.86
CA ASN A 35 4.08 20.48 0.30
C ASN A 35 4.92 21.37 -0.63
N VAL A 36 6.25 21.21 -0.65
CA VAL A 36 7.08 21.96 -1.59
C VAL A 36 7.01 21.26 -2.93
N ASP A 37 6.51 21.97 -3.91
CA ASP A 37 6.61 21.58 -5.33
C ASP A 37 8.08 21.76 -5.77
N VAL A 38 8.89 20.75 -5.47
CA VAL A 38 10.31 20.73 -5.86
C VAL A 38 10.52 20.12 -7.25
N GLY A 39 9.49 20.11 -8.09
CA GLY A 39 9.58 19.59 -9.45
C GLY A 39 9.49 18.06 -9.53
N PHE A 40 9.00 17.39 -8.48
CA PHE A 40 8.78 15.94 -8.55
C PHE A 40 7.68 15.58 -9.54
N TYR A 41 6.66 16.42 -9.63
CA TYR A 41 5.42 16.13 -10.29
C TYR A 41 5.37 16.75 -11.68
N PHE A 42 4.76 16.03 -12.61
CA PHE A 42 4.57 16.51 -13.97
C PHE A 42 3.36 15.82 -14.63
N LYS A 43 2.88 16.46 -15.69
CA LYS A 43 1.77 15.93 -16.49
C LYS A 43 2.25 14.82 -17.41
N GLN A 44 1.41 13.80 -17.62
CA GLN A 44 1.66 12.78 -18.64
C GLN A 44 1.83 13.43 -20.03
N SER A 45 2.75 12.90 -20.82
CA SER A 45 3.10 13.46 -22.15
C SER A 45 1.97 13.27 -23.18
N ARG A 46 1.14 12.22 -22.99
CA ARG A 46 0.01 11.91 -23.88
C ARG A 46 -1.04 11.08 -23.15
N GLY A 47 -2.24 10.97 -23.72
CA GLY A 47 -3.27 10.07 -23.20
C GLY A 47 -2.79 8.61 -23.16
N GLY A 48 -3.13 7.91 -22.06
CA GLY A 48 -2.78 6.51 -21.87
C GLY A 48 -1.38 6.24 -21.27
N THR A 49 -0.59 7.28 -20.92
CA THR A 49 0.71 7.10 -20.27
C THR A 49 0.70 7.46 -18.77
N CYS A 50 -0.48 7.47 -18.13
CA CYS A 50 -0.62 7.80 -16.72
C CYS A 50 0.23 6.91 -15.80
N THR A 51 0.29 5.59 -16.05
CA THR A 51 1.14 4.67 -15.28
C THR A 51 2.62 4.99 -15.46
N LEU A 52 3.06 5.29 -16.68
CA LEU A 52 4.46 5.63 -16.98
C LEU A 52 4.86 6.96 -16.32
N ALA A 53 3.98 7.98 -16.40
CA ALA A 53 4.21 9.26 -15.75
C ALA A 53 4.29 9.12 -14.22
N SER A 54 3.35 8.37 -13.62
CA SER A 54 3.36 8.10 -12.19
C SER A 54 4.61 7.33 -11.75
N ALA A 55 5.06 6.34 -12.53
CA ALA A 55 6.29 5.61 -12.25
C ALA A 55 7.52 6.51 -12.34
N ALA A 56 7.60 7.39 -13.35
CA ALA A 56 8.69 8.34 -13.45
C ALA A 56 8.72 9.34 -12.28
N MET A 57 7.56 9.80 -11.81
CA MET A 57 7.46 10.67 -10.63
C MET A 57 7.90 9.92 -9.34
N MET A 58 7.53 8.65 -9.18
CA MET A 58 7.97 7.80 -8.07
C MET A 58 9.49 7.65 -8.06
N LEU A 59 10.08 7.24 -9.17
CA LEU A 59 11.52 7.09 -9.34
C LEU A 59 12.27 8.41 -9.14
N ARG A 60 11.70 9.54 -9.61
CA ARG A 60 12.25 10.89 -9.41
C ARG A 60 12.31 11.25 -7.93
N ARG A 61 11.25 10.97 -7.17
CA ARG A 61 11.21 11.19 -5.71
C ARG A 61 12.24 10.33 -5.00
N ARG A 62 12.34 9.06 -5.35
CA ARG A 62 13.33 8.15 -4.79
C ARG A 62 14.75 8.63 -5.08
N ALA A 63 15.06 8.98 -6.31
CA ALA A 63 16.38 9.52 -6.66
C ALA A 63 16.73 10.78 -5.86
N TYR A 64 15.77 11.65 -5.62
CA TYR A 64 15.95 12.83 -4.77
C TYR A 64 16.23 12.43 -3.31
N PHE A 65 15.46 11.51 -2.74
CA PHE A 65 15.66 11.06 -1.35
C PHE A 65 17.01 10.37 -1.15
N ASP A 66 17.48 9.67 -2.17
CA ASP A 66 18.82 9.05 -2.18
C ASP A 66 19.94 10.05 -2.44
N GLY A 67 19.62 11.35 -2.64
CA GLY A 67 20.59 12.40 -2.90
C GLY A 67 21.30 12.29 -4.25
N LEU A 68 20.67 11.64 -5.23
CA LEU A 68 21.27 11.44 -6.56
C LEU A 68 21.20 12.72 -7.38
N ASP A 69 22.34 13.11 -7.93
CA ASP A 69 22.41 14.18 -8.94
C ASP A 69 21.60 13.78 -10.18
N GLY A 70 20.95 14.77 -10.83
CA GLY A 70 20.17 14.52 -12.04
C GLY A 70 18.80 13.87 -11.79
N TRP A 71 18.30 13.83 -10.55
CA TRP A 71 16.94 13.33 -10.25
C TRP A 71 15.86 14.01 -11.10
N VAL A 72 16.05 15.26 -11.49
CA VAL A 72 15.13 16.02 -12.37
C VAL A 72 15.01 15.44 -13.79
N ASP A 73 16.02 14.68 -14.22
CA ASP A 73 16.07 14.07 -15.57
C ASP A 73 15.27 12.75 -15.65
N VAL A 74 14.78 12.26 -14.51
CA VAL A 74 13.86 11.12 -14.47
C VAL A 74 12.50 11.55 -15.00
N THR A 75 12.16 11.12 -16.21
CA THR A 75 10.95 11.49 -16.95
C THR A 75 10.31 10.26 -17.58
N GLU A 76 9.09 10.38 -18.11
CA GLU A 76 8.49 9.29 -18.91
C GLU A 76 9.44 8.81 -20.03
N ASN A 77 10.12 9.74 -20.67
CA ASN A 77 10.98 9.40 -21.81
C ASN A 77 12.24 8.66 -21.37
N SER A 78 12.85 9.04 -20.24
CA SER A 78 14.08 8.41 -19.73
C SER A 78 13.85 6.96 -19.26
N ILE A 79 12.66 6.63 -18.69
CA ILE A 79 12.36 5.28 -18.22
C ILE A 79 11.68 4.39 -19.28
N LYS A 80 11.20 4.98 -20.36
CA LYS A 80 10.32 4.30 -21.33
C LYS A 80 10.92 3.03 -21.92
N SER A 81 12.21 3.03 -22.24
CA SER A 81 12.87 1.88 -22.86
C SER A 81 12.89 0.63 -21.99
N THR A 82 12.90 0.79 -20.66
CA THR A 82 12.94 -0.31 -19.69
C THR A 82 11.57 -0.61 -19.10
N ALA A 83 10.73 0.41 -18.95
CA ALA A 83 9.49 0.34 -18.18
C ALA A 83 8.24 0.08 -19.03
N TRP A 84 8.30 0.22 -20.38
CA TRP A 84 7.10 0.27 -21.20
C TRP A 84 7.08 -0.72 -22.36
N SER A 85 6.09 -1.61 -22.35
CA SER A 85 5.81 -2.54 -23.45
C SER A 85 4.31 -2.58 -23.76
N GLY A 86 3.78 -1.43 -24.29
CA GLY A 86 2.32 -1.29 -24.49
C GLY A 86 1.53 -0.97 -23.22
N GLY A 87 2.14 -1.01 -22.08
CA GLY A 87 1.72 -0.68 -20.73
C GLY A 87 2.93 -0.63 -19.82
N LEU A 88 2.75 -0.20 -18.56
CA LEU A 88 3.84 -0.26 -17.58
C LEU A 88 4.15 -1.74 -17.28
N SER A 89 5.42 -2.11 -17.39
CA SER A 89 5.89 -3.47 -17.07
C SER A 89 5.68 -3.76 -15.58
N HIS A 90 5.31 -4.99 -15.23
CA HIS A 90 5.12 -5.37 -13.84
C HIS A 90 6.43 -5.30 -13.04
N SER A 91 7.55 -5.60 -13.69
CA SER A 91 8.88 -5.47 -13.12
C SER A 91 9.83 -4.83 -14.13
N PHE A 92 10.64 -3.88 -13.65
CA PHE A 92 11.70 -3.26 -14.45
C PHE A 92 12.72 -2.58 -13.53
N THR A 93 13.91 -2.30 -14.06
CA THR A 93 14.98 -1.60 -13.33
C THR A 93 15.36 -0.33 -14.07
N TYR A 94 15.53 0.76 -13.32
CA TYR A 94 16.01 2.04 -13.81
C TYR A 94 17.03 2.63 -12.82
N ASN A 95 18.26 2.88 -13.25
CA ASN A 95 19.34 3.44 -12.43
C ASN A 95 19.49 2.71 -11.08
N ALA A 96 19.57 1.38 -11.12
CA ALA A 96 19.64 0.49 -9.94
C ALA A 96 18.39 0.51 -9.01
N MET A 97 17.37 1.29 -9.30
CA MET A 97 16.08 1.21 -8.63
C MET A 97 15.25 0.12 -9.30
N HIS A 98 14.91 -0.90 -8.55
CA HIS A 98 14.07 -1.99 -9.03
C HIS A 98 12.60 -1.70 -8.68
N VAL A 99 11.71 -1.83 -9.65
CA VAL A 99 10.28 -1.62 -9.49
C VAL A 99 9.57 -2.94 -9.58
N GLY A 100 8.79 -3.26 -8.57
CA GLY A 100 7.90 -4.41 -8.49
C GLY A 100 6.43 -4.01 -8.66
N TYR A 101 5.57 -5.02 -8.73
CA TYR A 101 4.13 -4.91 -8.91
C TYR A 101 3.42 -5.82 -7.93
N ALA A 102 2.31 -5.35 -7.35
CA ALA A 102 1.45 -6.15 -6.52
C ALA A 102 -0.04 -5.78 -6.71
N THR A 103 -0.92 -6.69 -6.29
CA THR A 103 -2.37 -6.48 -6.26
C THR A 103 -2.81 -6.02 -4.89
N LEU A 104 -3.93 -5.33 -4.82
CA LEU A 104 -4.53 -4.90 -3.56
C LEU A 104 -5.59 -5.92 -3.10
N PRO A 105 -5.76 -6.09 -1.79
CA PRO A 105 -6.79 -6.97 -1.23
C PRO A 105 -8.20 -6.51 -1.63
N SER A 106 -9.19 -7.37 -1.43
CA SER A 106 -10.58 -7.05 -1.70
C SER A 106 -11.19 -6.19 -0.59
N GLY A 107 -12.11 -5.30 -0.97
CA GLY A 107 -12.81 -4.45 -0.01
C GLY A 107 -12.12 -3.13 0.31
N LYS A 108 -12.91 -2.07 0.55
CA LYS A 108 -12.38 -0.72 0.76
C LYS A 108 -11.56 -0.61 2.04
N ALA A 109 -12.01 -1.24 3.13
CA ALA A 109 -11.34 -1.16 4.44
C ALA A 109 -9.95 -1.82 4.37
N ALA A 110 -9.87 -3.06 3.88
CA ALA A 110 -8.61 -3.80 3.72
C ALA A 110 -7.64 -3.06 2.78
N LYS A 111 -8.12 -2.51 1.66
CA LYS A 111 -7.28 -1.67 0.78
C LYS A 111 -6.74 -0.43 1.50
N THR A 112 -7.57 0.24 2.31
CA THR A 112 -7.14 1.42 3.06
C THR A 112 -6.03 1.05 4.02
N GLU A 113 -6.19 -0.02 4.79
CA GLU A 113 -5.20 -0.51 5.74
C GLU A 113 -3.89 -0.90 5.05
N ALA A 114 -3.97 -1.71 4.01
CA ALA A 114 -2.80 -2.10 3.22
C ALA A 114 -2.06 -0.87 2.66
N LEU A 115 -2.76 0.08 2.05
CA LEU A 115 -2.13 1.27 1.49
C LEU A 115 -1.47 2.17 2.53
N VAL A 116 -2.01 2.23 3.75
CA VAL A 116 -1.37 2.97 4.86
C VAL A 116 -0.04 2.31 5.23
N GLN A 117 -0.01 0.99 5.34
CA GLN A 117 1.22 0.23 5.64
C GLN A 117 2.26 0.38 4.53
N ILE A 118 1.85 0.16 3.28
CA ILE A 118 2.73 0.29 2.11
C ILE A 118 3.35 1.68 2.03
N LEU A 119 2.58 2.76 2.24
CA LEU A 119 3.11 4.11 2.19
C LEU A 119 4.07 4.44 3.35
N ALA A 120 3.96 3.75 4.48
CA ALA A 120 4.93 3.88 5.57
C ALA A 120 6.30 3.29 5.20
N GLU A 121 6.32 2.28 4.33
CA GLU A 121 7.54 1.63 3.83
C GLU A 121 8.11 2.31 2.58
N HIS A 122 7.26 3.03 1.82
CA HIS A 122 7.61 3.67 0.56
C HIS A 122 7.42 5.19 0.60
N PRO A 123 8.32 5.95 1.24
CA PRO A 123 8.21 7.41 1.34
C PRO A 123 8.26 8.13 -0.02
N GLU A 124 8.82 7.49 -1.04
CA GLU A 124 8.77 7.96 -2.43
C GLU A 124 7.35 7.89 -3.02
N GLY A 125 6.45 7.14 -2.40
CA GLY A 125 5.10 6.86 -2.87
C GLY A 125 5.04 5.63 -3.78
N ILE A 126 3.83 5.31 -4.22
CA ILE A 126 3.54 4.16 -5.09
C ILE A 126 2.69 4.58 -6.29
N VAL A 127 2.79 3.86 -7.39
CA VAL A 127 1.89 4.03 -8.53
C VAL A 127 0.60 3.26 -8.26
N LEU A 128 -0.48 3.92 -7.95
CA LEU A 128 -1.78 3.31 -7.70
C LEU A 128 -2.63 3.30 -8.98
N TYR A 129 -3.22 2.15 -9.33
CA TYR A 129 -3.99 1.97 -10.55
C TYR A 129 -5.43 1.50 -10.27
N ASP A 130 -6.40 2.15 -10.91
CA ASP A 130 -7.80 1.75 -10.92
C ASP A 130 -8.15 1.11 -12.27
N ARG A 131 -8.51 -0.18 -12.27
CA ARG A 131 -8.92 -0.90 -13.49
C ARG A 131 -10.32 -0.53 -13.98
N ARG A 132 -11.18 -0.04 -13.10
CA ARG A 132 -12.55 0.34 -13.46
C ARG A 132 -12.60 1.67 -14.20
N GLN A 133 -11.69 2.55 -13.83
CA GLN A 133 -11.42 3.81 -14.53
C GLN A 133 -9.95 3.77 -14.96
N PRO A 134 -9.62 3.15 -16.13
CA PRO A 134 -8.23 2.87 -16.50
C PRO A 134 -7.31 4.09 -16.35
N HIS A 135 -6.86 4.35 -15.13
CA HIS A 135 -6.07 5.50 -14.75
C HIS A 135 -5.16 5.18 -13.57
N ALA A 136 -4.02 5.87 -13.52
CA ALA A 136 -3.05 5.76 -12.45
C ALA A 136 -2.66 7.14 -11.92
N VAL A 137 -2.35 7.17 -10.63
CA VAL A 137 -1.76 8.33 -9.95
C VAL A 137 -0.52 7.90 -9.18
N LEU A 138 0.37 8.82 -8.87
CA LEU A 138 1.35 8.62 -7.82
C LEU A 138 0.67 8.88 -6.47
N LEU A 139 0.42 7.84 -5.68
CA LEU A 139 -0.04 7.97 -4.29
C LEU A 139 1.19 8.28 -3.43
N THR A 140 1.18 9.41 -2.71
CA THR A 140 2.38 9.94 -2.08
C THR A 140 2.46 9.70 -0.59
N ASP A 141 1.33 9.80 0.11
CA ASP A 141 1.28 9.69 1.56
C ASP A 141 -0.16 9.62 2.12
N TYR A 142 -0.24 9.30 3.41
CA TYR A 142 -1.47 9.32 4.18
C TYR A 142 -1.27 10.17 5.42
N THR A 143 -1.98 11.29 5.52
CA THR A 143 -1.84 12.26 6.60
C THR A 143 -3.22 12.69 7.08
N ASP A 144 -3.44 12.69 8.40
CA ASP A 144 -4.69 13.12 9.05
C ASP A 144 -5.96 12.42 8.50
N GLY A 145 -5.84 11.13 8.16
CA GLY A 145 -6.96 10.37 7.62
C GLY A 145 -7.22 10.56 6.14
N VAL A 146 -6.34 11.29 5.43
CA VAL A 146 -6.48 11.62 4.01
C VAL A 146 -5.32 11.06 3.22
N PHE A 147 -5.61 10.35 2.14
CA PHE A 147 -4.61 9.99 1.13
C PHE A 147 -4.35 11.17 0.21
N TYR A 148 -3.08 11.38 -0.11
CA TYR A 148 -2.63 12.39 -1.06
C TYR A 148 -1.97 11.73 -2.26
N CYS A 149 -2.07 12.39 -3.40
CA CYS A 149 -1.50 11.90 -4.66
C CYS A 149 -1.10 13.05 -5.59
N SER A 150 -0.33 12.71 -6.62
CA SER A 150 -0.19 13.52 -7.82
C SER A 150 -0.86 12.81 -8.99
N ASP A 151 -1.82 13.48 -9.63
CA ASP A 151 -2.57 12.96 -10.78
C ASP A 151 -1.94 13.51 -12.07
N PRO A 152 -1.28 12.65 -12.88
CA PRO A 152 -0.61 13.10 -14.10
C PRO A 152 -1.57 13.58 -15.19
N ALA A 153 -2.87 13.22 -15.13
CA ALA A 153 -3.87 13.68 -16.08
C ALA A 153 -4.37 15.08 -15.73
N ASN A 154 -4.33 15.46 -14.48
CA ASN A 154 -4.80 16.75 -14.01
C ASN A 154 -3.84 17.87 -14.47
N GLY A 155 -4.23 18.60 -15.51
CA GLY A 155 -3.36 19.53 -16.22
C GLY A 155 -3.11 20.88 -15.52
N VAL A 156 -3.53 21.06 -14.27
CA VAL A 156 -3.51 22.41 -13.66
C VAL A 156 -2.43 22.55 -12.59
N SER A 157 -2.09 21.51 -11.90
CA SER A 157 -0.94 21.52 -11.00
C SER A 157 -0.41 20.10 -10.90
N ALA A 158 0.77 19.91 -11.44
CA ALA A 158 1.60 18.80 -11.07
C ALA A 158 1.96 19.00 -9.59
N GLY A 159 1.07 18.70 -8.68
CA GLY A 159 1.23 18.96 -7.27
C GLY A 159 0.59 17.84 -6.45
N ARG A 160 0.88 17.84 -5.16
CA ARG A 160 0.25 16.94 -4.19
C ARG A 160 -1.17 17.44 -3.88
N VAL A 161 -2.15 16.61 -4.16
CA VAL A 161 -3.57 16.90 -3.90
C VAL A 161 -4.23 15.75 -3.13
N PRO A 162 -5.33 15.98 -2.40
CA PRO A 162 -6.10 14.89 -1.83
C PRO A 162 -6.57 13.92 -2.91
N LEU A 163 -6.50 12.61 -2.65
CA LEU A 163 -6.93 11.58 -3.60
C LEU A 163 -8.40 11.75 -4.01
N SER A 164 -9.22 12.34 -3.14
CA SER A 164 -10.63 12.67 -3.47
C SER A 164 -10.79 13.67 -4.62
N SER A 165 -9.73 14.39 -4.97
CA SER A 165 -9.69 15.33 -6.11
C SER A 165 -9.14 14.69 -7.39
N ALA A 166 -8.64 13.45 -7.31
CA ALA A 166 -8.15 12.71 -8.45
C ALA A 166 -9.24 11.91 -9.15
N SER A 167 -8.91 11.37 -10.33
CA SER A 167 -9.84 10.60 -11.16
C SER A 167 -10.01 9.15 -10.68
N ILE A 168 -9.35 8.72 -9.61
CA ILE A 168 -9.45 7.36 -9.05
C ILE A 168 -9.89 7.37 -7.60
N SER A 169 -10.27 6.19 -7.09
CA SER A 169 -10.68 6.01 -5.69
C SER A 169 -10.07 4.76 -5.08
N ILE A 170 -9.96 4.72 -3.75
CA ILE A 170 -9.50 3.51 -3.03
C ILE A 170 -10.36 2.29 -3.37
N SER A 171 -11.68 2.44 -3.47
CA SER A 171 -12.57 1.32 -3.79
C SER A 171 -12.33 0.76 -5.20
N GLY A 172 -11.95 1.60 -6.15
CA GLY A 172 -11.66 1.22 -7.54
C GLY A 172 -10.23 0.70 -7.74
N ALA A 173 -9.29 1.13 -6.88
CA ALA A 173 -7.90 0.71 -6.95
C ALA A 173 -7.78 -0.82 -6.93
N SER A 174 -6.88 -1.37 -7.74
CA SER A 174 -6.74 -2.81 -7.98
C SER A 174 -5.33 -3.33 -7.81
N CYS A 175 -4.34 -2.52 -8.11
CA CYS A 175 -2.93 -2.89 -8.06
C CYS A 175 -2.05 -1.64 -7.95
N TYR A 176 -0.78 -1.88 -7.66
CA TYR A 176 0.19 -0.81 -7.51
C TYR A 176 1.59 -1.26 -7.96
N TRP A 177 2.46 -0.29 -8.23
CA TRP A 177 3.90 -0.49 -8.43
C TRP A 177 4.64 0.27 -7.34
N TYR A 178 5.73 -0.30 -6.88
CA TYR A 178 6.55 0.21 -5.79
C TYR A 178 8.03 -0.07 -6.06
N ILE A 179 8.93 0.61 -5.35
CA ILE A 179 10.37 0.36 -5.47
C ILE A 179 10.75 -0.70 -4.45
N THR A 180 11.24 -1.84 -4.90
CA THR A 180 11.68 -2.92 -4.03
C THR A 180 13.02 -2.58 -3.35
N SER A 181 13.22 -3.06 -2.13
CA SER A 181 14.46 -2.86 -1.38
C SER A 181 15.60 -3.73 -1.89
N ASP A 182 15.27 -4.76 -2.67
CA ASP A 182 16.24 -5.73 -3.20
C ASP A 182 15.94 -5.99 -4.69
N ALA A 183 16.99 -6.05 -5.50
CA ALA A 183 16.88 -6.35 -6.93
C ALA A 183 16.37 -7.78 -7.22
N ASN A 184 16.35 -8.64 -6.21
CA ASN A 184 15.82 -9.99 -6.27
C ASN A 184 14.41 -10.13 -5.66
N ASP A 185 13.87 -9.04 -5.11
CA ASP A 185 12.49 -9.02 -4.64
C ASP A 185 11.56 -8.92 -5.86
N ASP A 186 11.08 -10.05 -6.32
CA ASP A 186 10.12 -10.20 -7.41
C ASP A 186 8.66 -9.99 -6.95
N GLY A 187 8.46 -9.55 -5.71
CA GLY A 187 7.15 -9.36 -5.10
C GLY A 187 6.56 -10.64 -4.50
N THR A 188 7.28 -11.76 -4.53
CA THR A 188 6.78 -13.03 -3.96
C THR A 188 6.61 -12.97 -2.45
N GLY A 189 7.39 -12.14 -1.75
CA GLY A 189 7.24 -11.91 -0.30
C GLY A 189 5.89 -11.31 0.09
N LEU A 190 5.26 -10.54 -0.80
CA LEU A 190 3.91 -10.01 -0.56
C LEU A 190 2.83 -11.06 -0.81
N GLU A 191 3.03 -11.99 -1.75
CA GLU A 191 2.13 -13.13 -1.95
C GLU A 191 2.15 -14.07 -0.72
N GLU A 192 3.31 -14.26 -0.08
CA GLU A 192 3.41 -15.00 1.18
C GLU A 192 2.69 -14.28 2.32
N LEU A 193 2.78 -12.95 2.40
CA LEU A 193 2.09 -12.16 3.41
C LEU A 193 0.56 -12.17 3.17
N GLU A 194 0.12 -12.03 1.92
CA GLU A 194 -1.30 -12.14 1.55
C GLU A 194 -1.85 -13.55 1.83
N ALA A 195 -1.06 -14.60 1.58
CA ALA A 195 -1.42 -15.97 1.89
C ALA A 195 -1.49 -16.21 3.42
N ALA A 196 -0.59 -15.60 4.19
CA ALA A 196 -0.60 -15.67 5.66
C ALA A 196 -1.83 -14.96 6.24
N VAL A 197 -2.16 -13.76 5.78
CA VAL A 197 -3.35 -13.00 6.21
C VAL A 197 -4.63 -13.75 5.84
N ALA A 198 -4.72 -14.30 4.63
CA ALA A 198 -5.87 -15.10 4.19
C ALA A 198 -6.03 -16.40 5.00
N ALA A 199 -4.93 -17.00 5.45
CA ALA A 199 -4.94 -18.18 6.31
C ALA A 199 -5.45 -17.84 7.72
N GLU A 200 -5.03 -16.69 8.28
CA GLU A 200 -5.46 -16.21 9.59
C GLU A 200 -6.95 -15.83 9.61
N GLU A 201 -7.45 -15.18 8.55
CA GLU A 201 -8.88 -14.91 8.38
C GLU A 201 -9.72 -16.18 8.27
N THR A 202 -9.18 -17.23 7.64
CA THR A 202 -9.86 -18.52 7.48
C THR A 202 -9.90 -19.27 8.82
N GLU A 203 -8.86 -19.20 9.63
CA GLU A 203 -8.78 -19.81 10.95
C GLU A 203 -9.70 -19.09 11.94
N ALA A 204 -9.73 -17.74 11.93
CA ALA A 204 -10.64 -16.94 12.73
C ALA A 204 -12.12 -17.18 12.38
N ALA A 205 -12.43 -17.41 11.09
CA ALA A 205 -13.77 -17.76 10.64
C ALA A 205 -14.19 -19.18 11.07
N ALA A 206 -13.24 -20.11 11.16
CA ALA A 206 -13.48 -21.47 11.62
C ALA A 206 -13.71 -21.55 13.13
N GLU A 207 -13.02 -20.70 13.92
CA GLU A 207 -13.18 -20.62 15.37
C GLU A 207 -14.50 -19.91 15.78
N ALA A 208 -15.03 -19.02 14.93
CA ALA A 208 -16.29 -18.33 15.14
C ALA A 208 -17.53 -19.14 14.74
N ALA A 209 -17.38 -20.33 14.15
CA ALA A 209 -18.50 -21.19 13.83
C ALA A 209 -19.09 -21.81 15.12
N PRO A 210 -20.39 -21.66 15.40
CA PRO A 210 -21.01 -22.29 16.56
C PRO A 210 -20.89 -23.80 16.45
N ALA A 211 -20.49 -24.44 17.55
CA ALA A 211 -20.41 -25.89 17.67
C ALA A 211 -21.73 -26.54 17.20
N PRO A 212 -21.69 -27.65 16.44
CA PRO A 212 -22.90 -28.31 16.02
C PRO A 212 -23.68 -28.77 17.25
N THR A 213 -24.84 -28.19 17.44
CA THR A 213 -25.84 -28.67 18.40
C THR A 213 -26.28 -30.04 17.91
N GLU A 214 -26.01 -31.08 18.69
CA GLU A 214 -26.59 -32.40 18.50
C GLU A 214 -28.12 -32.30 18.63
N GLU A 215 -28.79 -32.09 17.52
CA GLU A 215 -30.25 -32.21 17.46
C GLU A 215 -30.57 -33.68 17.27
N THR A 216 -31.07 -34.28 18.36
CA THR A 216 -31.61 -35.63 18.39
C THR A 216 -32.67 -35.76 17.30
N ALA A 217 -32.39 -36.59 16.29
CA ALA A 217 -33.29 -36.90 15.20
C ALA A 217 -34.55 -37.58 15.77
N SER A 218 -35.64 -36.82 15.83
CA SER A 218 -37.00 -37.37 15.90
C SER A 218 -37.43 -37.72 14.47
N SER A 219 -37.50 -39.02 14.22
CA SER A 219 -37.93 -39.60 12.94
C SER A 219 -39.47 -39.60 12.85
N ASP A 220 -40.11 -38.47 12.48
CA ASP A 220 -41.55 -38.51 12.21
C ASP A 220 -42.07 -37.40 11.25
N THR A 221 -41.31 -36.92 10.31
CA THR A 221 -41.82 -35.87 9.40
C THR A 221 -41.59 -36.15 7.91
N ALA A 222 -41.16 -37.34 7.53
CA ALA A 222 -40.94 -37.67 6.10
C ALA A 222 -42.20 -38.12 5.35
N SER A 223 -43.34 -38.41 6.05
CA SER A 223 -44.58 -38.86 5.39
C SER A 223 -45.50 -37.71 4.94
N ASP A 224 -45.38 -36.52 5.51
CA ASP A 224 -46.34 -35.45 5.26
C ASP A 224 -46.00 -34.58 4.02
N ILE A 225 -44.77 -34.58 3.57
CA ILE A 225 -44.38 -33.81 2.36
C ILE A 225 -44.88 -34.46 1.06
N TRP A 226 -44.95 -35.77 1.04
CA TRP A 226 -45.40 -36.47 -0.15
C TRP A 226 -46.92 -36.42 -0.35
N SER A 227 -47.70 -36.34 0.71
CA SER A 227 -49.18 -36.23 0.63
C SER A 227 -49.59 -34.80 0.16
N TRP A 228 -48.81 -33.79 0.40
CA TRP A 228 -49.09 -32.41 -0.07
C TRP A 228 -48.84 -32.25 -1.60
N LEU A 229 -47.88 -32.96 -2.15
CA LEU A 229 -47.56 -32.92 -3.57
C LEU A 229 -48.55 -33.63 -4.46
N ASP A 230 -49.21 -34.71 -4.01
CA ASP A 230 -50.23 -35.44 -4.75
C ASP A 230 -51.54 -34.65 -4.91
N GLY A 231 -51.82 -33.68 -4.02
CA GLY A 231 -53.00 -32.81 -4.13
C GLY A 231 -52.91 -31.67 -5.16
N MET A 232 -51.74 -31.47 -5.79
CA MET A 232 -51.52 -30.34 -6.68
C MET A 232 -51.63 -30.67 -8.16
N PHE A 233 -51.89 -31.95 -8.51
CA PHE A 233 -51.99 -32.42 -9.87
C PHE A 233 -53.34 -33.17 -10.21
N GLN A 234 -54.43 -32.78 -9.51
CA GLN A 234 -55.76 -33.17 -9.95
C GLN A 234 -56.60 -31.96 -10.36
#